data_c73450a49aba07a948c59056967e1dd5
#
_entry.id   c73450a49aba07a948c59056967e1dd5
#
_cell.length_a   1.000
_cell.length_b   1.000
_cell.length_c   1.000
_cell.angle_alpha   90.00
_cell.angle_beta   90.00
_cell.angle_gamma   90.00
#
_symmetry.space_group_name_H-M   'P 1'
#
loop_
_entity.id
_entity.type
_entity.pdbx_description
1 polymer ?
#
loop_
_entity_poly.entity_id
_entity_poly.type
_entity_poly.pdbx_seq_one_letter_code
_entity_poly.pdbx_strand_id
1 'polypeptide(L)' 'GRLLVDAIRAEALAHGYALLQVKTVETGHYDEYDRTNAFYQRMGFLPLECLPTLWDEWNPCQLYVLPLKP' A
#
# COMPACT_ATOMS: atom_id res chain seq x y z
N GLY A 1 -5.31 -11.39 4.56
CA GLY A 1 -4.74 -10.78 3.59
C GLY A 1 -5.24 -10.74 2.16
N ARG A 2 -4.93 -11.76 1.37
CA ARG A 2 -5.22 -11.73 -0.08
C ARG A 2 -6.72 -11.58 -0.37
N LEU A 3 -7.57 -12.33 0.34
CA LEU A 3 -9.01 -12.27 0.10
C LEU A 3 -9.60 -10.89 0.39
N LEU A 4 -9.09 -10.22 1.42
CA LEU A 4 -9.54 -8.88 1.75
C LEU A 4 -9.12 -7.88 0.67
N VAL A 5 -7.88 -7.96 0.20
CA VAL A 5 -7.38 -7.09 -0.87
C VAL A 5 -8.17 -7.31 -2.15
N ASP A 6 -8.44 -8.57 -2.51
CA ASP A 6 -9.22 -8.89 -3.69
C ASP A 6 -10.65 -8.34 -3.61
N ALA A 7 -11.27 -8.40 -2.42
CA ALA A 7 -12.61 -7.86 -2.20
C ALA A 7 -12.63 -6.34 -2.35
N ILE A 8 -11.65 -5.66 -1.77
CA ILE A 8 -11.52 -4.20 -1.88
C ILE A 8 -11.28 -3.79 -3.32
N ARG A 9 -10.43 -4.53 -4.03
CA ARG A 9 -10.14 -4.28 -5.43
C ARG A 9 -11.39 -4.41 -6.30
N ALA A 10 -12.16 -5.48 -6.10
CA ALA A 10 -13.41 -5.69 -6.84
C ALA A 10 -14.42 -4.57 -6.58
N GLU A 11 -14.55 -4.14 -5.32
CA GLU A 11 -15.44 -3.07 -4.94
C GLU A 11 -15.01 -1.75 -5.60
N ALA A 12 -13.72 -1.44 -5.58
CA ALA A 12 -13.19 -0.23 -6.18
C ALA A 12 -13.41 -0.22 -7.70
N LEU A 13 -13.22 -1.37 -8.36
CA LEU A 13 -13.50 -1.50 -9.79
C LEU A 13 -14.98 -1.28 -10.10
N ALA A 14 -15.88 -1.82 -9.27
CA ALA A 14 -17.31 -1.65 -9.43
C ALA A 14 -17.74 -0.18 -9.31
N HIS A 15 -17.01 0.62 -8.52
CA HIS A 15 -17.25 2.04 -8.36
C HIS A 15 -16.52 2.90 -9.41
N GLY A 16 -15.78 2.28 -10.32
CA GLY A 16 -15.11 3.01 -11.39
C GLY A 16 -13.80 3.68 -11.00
N TYR A 17 -13.21 3.33 -9.85
CA TYR A 17 -11.93 3.89 -9.43
C TYR A 17 -10.80 3.34 -10.29
N ALA A 18 -9.81 4.19 -10.55
CA ALA A 18 -8.68 3.84 -11.42
C ALA A 18 -7.53 3.17 -10.66
N LEU A 19 -7.44 3.39 -9.34
CA LEU A 19 -6.37 2.85 -8.52
C LEU A 19 -6.78 2.78 -7.06
N LEU A 20 -6.03 1.97 -6.29
CA LEU A 20 -6.07 1.96 -4.83
C LEU A 20 -4.77 2.57 -4.31
N GLN A 21 -4.85 3.20 -3.15
CA GLN A 21 -3.69 3.78 -2.47
C GLN A 21 -3.67 3.29 -1.04
N VAL A 22 -2.48 2.91 -0.56
CA VAL A 22 -2.29 2.56 0.85
C VAL A 22 -1.07 3.28 1.40
N LYS A 23 -1.08 3.54 2.71
CA LYS A 23 0.02 4.15 3.43
C LYS A 23 0.45 3.19 4.55
N THR A 24 1.75 3.02 4.70
CA THR A 24 2.31 2.20 5.77
C THR A 24 3.67 2.77 6.18
N VAL A 25 4.25 2.26 7.26
CA VAL A 25 5.58 2.68 7.68
C VAL A 25 6.61 2.08 6.72
N GLU A 26 7.58 2.90 6.31
CA GLU A 26 8.63 2.50 5.38
C GLU A 26 9.41 1.28 5.89
N THR A 27 9.82 0.41 4.96
CA THR A 27 10.69 -0.74 5.22
C THR A 27 12.00 -0.30 5.89
N GLY A 28 12.51 -1.13 6.78
CA GLY A 28 13.81 -0.92 7.41
C GLY A 28 13.76 -0.40 8.83
N HIS A 29 12.57 -0.13 9.38
CA HIS A 29 12.42 0.42 10.74
C HIS A 29 11.83 -0.57 11.73
N TYR A 30 10.88 -1.42 11.31
CA TYR A 30 10.21 -2.40 12.16
C TYR A 30 9.92 -3.68 11.37
N ASP A 31 10.21 -4.84 11.96
CA ASP A 31 10.00 -6.11 11.28
C ASP A 31 8.56 -6.33 10.83
N GLU A 32 7.59 -5.92 11.66
CA GLU A 32 6.18 -6.08 11.33
C GLU A 32 5.79 -5.27 10.09
N TYR A 33 6.35 -4.08 9.92
CA TYR A 33 6.09 -3.26 8.74
C TYR A 33 6.87 -3.72 7.53
N ASP A 34 8.02 -4.35 7.74
CA ASP A 34 8.76 -4.97 6.64
C ASP A 34 7.92 -6.08 6.00
N ARG A 35 7.24 -6.88 6.81
CA ARG A 35 6.33 -7.92 6.32
C ARG A 35 5.11 -7.32 5.63
N THR A 36 4.56 -6.23 6.16
CA THR A 36 3.43 -5.53 5.55
C THR A 36 3.82 -4.95 4.19
N ASN A 37 4.99 -4.32 4.09
CA ASN A 37 5.48 -3.80 2.82
C ASN A 37 5.65 -4.92 1.79
N ALA A 38 6.23 -6.06 2.20
CA ALA A 38 6.41 -7.20 1.32
C ALA A 38 5.05 -7.76 0.85
N PHE A 39 4.05 -7.78 1.73
CA PHE A 39 2.71 -8.21 1.39
C PHE A 39 2.09 -7.33 0.30
N TYR A 40 2.16 -6.01 0.45
CA TYR A 40 1.62 -5.10 -0.56
C TYR A 40 2.30 -5.30 -1.90
N GLN A 41 3.62 -5.46 -1.91
CA GLN A 41 4.35 -5.70 -3.16
C GLN A 41 3.94 -7.01 -3.83
N ARG A 42 3.75 -8.08 -3.04
CA ARG A 42 3.26 -9.36 -3.57
C ARG A 42 1.85 -9.25 -4.15
N MET A 43 1.03 -8.34 -3.60
CA MET A 43 -0.33 -8.11 -4.11
C MET A 43 -0.34 -7.24 -5.37
N GLY A 44 0.81 -6.76 -5.82
CA GLY A 44 0.92 -5.96 -7.03
C GLY A 44 0.95 -4.47 -6.78
N PHE A 45 0.97 -4.03 -5.53
CA PHE A 45 1.11 -2.61 -5.21
C PHE A 45 2.50 -2.13 -5.57
N LEU A 46 2.57 -0.94 -6.14
CA LEU A 46 3.83 -0.32 -6.54
C LEU A 46 4.20 0.78 -5.56
N PRO A 47 5.46 0.84 -5.11
CA PRO A 47 5.90 1.94 -4.26
C PRO A 47 5.89 3.23 -5.06
N LEU A 48 5.18 4.25 -4.56
CA LEU A 48 5.08 5.53 -5.23
C LEU A 48 6.10 6.52 -4.70
N GLU A 49 6.07 6.78 -3.40
CA GLU A 49 7.01 7.69 -2.77
C GLU A 49 7.00 7.47 -1.25
N CYS A 50 8.03 7.98 -0.60
CA CYS A 50 8.10 8.02 0.85
C CYS A 50 7.90 9.46 1.31
N LEU A 51 7.03 9.65 2.31
CA LEU A 51 6.78 10.94 2.93
C LEU A 51 7.41 10.91 4.34
N PRO A 52 8.65 11.40 4.49
CA PRO A 52 9.43 11.13 5.70
C PRO A 52 8.84 11.70 6.98
N THR A 53 8.06 12.77 6.89
CA THR A 53 7.55 13.47 8.07
C THR A 53 6.03 13.63 8.08
N LEU A 54 5.32 12.83 7.28
CA LEU A 54 3.86 12.93 7.23
C LEU A 54 3.22 12.66 8.59
N TRP A 55 3.68 11.61 9.28
CA TRP A 55 3.17 11.24 10.60
C TRP A 55 4.05 11.84 11.71
N ASP A 56 5.33 11.48 11.71
CA ASP A 56 6.34 12.01 12.62
C ASP A 56 7.73 11.65 12.09
N GLU A 57 8.76 12.14 12.76
CA GLU A 57 10.15 11.97 12.26
C GLU A 57 10.68 10.53 12.41
N TRP A 58 10.04 9.69 13.24
CA TRP A 58 10.51 8.32 13.46
C TRP A 58 9.79 7.29 12.59
N ASN A 59 8.67 7.66 11.99
CA ASN A 59 7.82 6.75 11.21
C ASN A 59 7.60 7.31 9.81
N PRO A 60 8.59 7.18 8.90
CA PRO A 60 8.42 7.62 7.52
C PRO A 60 7.26 6.87 6.87
N CYS A 61 6.44 7.58 6.12
CA CYS A 61 5.26 7.01 5.47
C CYS A 61 5.61 6.57 4.05
N GLN A 62 5.41 5.28 3.76
CA GLN A 62 5.55 4.74 2.41
C GLN A 62 4.19 4.69 1.74
N LEU A 63 4.06 5.33 0.60
CA LEU A 63 2.88 5.26 -0.23
C LEU A 63 3.01 4.14 -1.25
N TYR A 64 1.92 3.36 -1.40
CA TYR A 64 1.80 2.34 -2.44
C TYR A 64 0.55 2.60 -3.25
N VAL A 65 0.60 2.28 -4.53
CA VAL A 65 -0.54 2.34 -5.42
C VAL A 65 -0.73 1.02 -6.13
N LEU A 66 -1.99 0.64 -6.35
CA LEU A 66 -2.35 -0.53 -7.14
C LEU A 66 -3.23 -0.05 -8.29
N PRO A 67 -2.73 -0.05 -9.54
CA PRO A 67 -3.57 0.25 -10.69
C PRO A 67 -4.67 -0.80 -10.83
N LEU A 68 -5.89 -0.37 -11.07
CA LEU A 68 -7.05 -1.25 -11.15
C LEU A 68 -7.44 -1.60 -12.58
N LYS A 69 -7.02 -0.78 -13.53
CA LYS A 69 -7.34 -0.98 -14.94
C LYS A 69 -6.06 -1.17 -15.74
N PRO A 70 -6.07 -2.05 -16.72
CA PRO A 70 -4.93 -2.23 -17.60
C PRO A 70 -4.63 -0.97 -18.41
#